data_5f694108a4853fa68609c9e19b349d06
#
_entry.id   5f694108a4853fa68609c9e19b349d06
#
_cell.length_a   1.000
_cell.length_b   1.000
_cell.length_c   1.000
_cell.angle_alpha   90.00
_cell.angle_beta   90.00
_cell.angle_gamma   90.00
#
_symmetry.space_group_name_H-M   'P 1'
#
loop_
_entity.id
_entity.type
_entity.pdbx_description
1 polymer ?
#
loop_
_entity_poly.entity_id
_entity_poly.type
_entity_poly.pdbx_seq_one_letter_code
_entity_poly.pdbx_strand_id
1 'polypeptide(L)'
;MPAKGREFYIPHRAVIRENAETTKMRIVYDASARANDTAPSLNECLDAGLLLQNQLWKVLVCARFYAVAIAGDIHKAFLQVRIREEDRDTLRFHWINTEYPEQVRALRFTHALFGLAPSPFLLGGAIQHHLSICRPDYPETVLEIEGGMYVDDLLSGGQTVGKAREIKGTAREIFGKASFQLHKWNSNARELEVTDTVDDESGVTYAKEQLGAKPGECALLGLRWNKDADTIAVTFPQEVAALTKRGILGKVAKVYNPLGQAALLTLVGKLIYRDACQQKKAWDADLSKELVKCWEMW
;
A
#
# COMPACT_ATOMS: atom_id res chain seq x y z
N MET A 1 6.68 -22.81 27.51
CA MET A 1 5.97 -23.66 26.54
C MET A 1 4.78 -22.85 26.06
N PRO A 2 4.47 -22.82 24.74
CA PRO A 2 3.30 -22.10 24.24
C PRO A 2 2.03 -22.71 24.83
N ALA A 3 1.03 -21.86 25.10
CA ALA A 3 -0.29 -22.35 25.52
C ALA A 3 -0.85 -23.22 24.38
N LYS A 4 -1.19 -24.47 24.68
CA LYS A 4 -1.77 -25.41 23.70
C LYS A 4 -2.89 -24.74 22.91
N GLY A 5 -2.80 -24.75 21.57
CA GLY A 5 -3.84 -24.27 20.67
C GLY A 5 -3.67 -22.83 20.14
N ARG A 6 -2.56 -22.14 20.44
CA ARG A 6 -2.27 -20.79 19.90
C ARG A 6 -1.11 -20.77 18.92
N GLU A 7 -0.77 -21.89 18.33
CA GLU A 7 0.29 -21.97 17.32
C GLU A 7 -0.29 -21.97 15.92
N PHE A 8 0.25 -21.10 15.05
CA PHE A 8 -0.06 -21.11 13.63
C PHE A 8 1.23 -20.97 12.82
N TYR A 9 1.32 -21.72 11.74
CA TYR A 9 2.46 -21.67 10.81
C TYR A 9 2.02 -21.05 9.50
N ILE A 10 2.48 -19.82 9.24
CA ILE A 10 2.11 -19.04 8.05
C ILE A 10 2.85 -19.60 6.85
N PRO A 11 2.15 -20.06 5.80
CA PRO A 11 2.77 -20.41 4.53
C PRO A 11 3.45 -19.19 3.91
N HIS A 12 4.56 -19.40 3.24
CA HIS A 12 5.25 -18.32 2.55
C HIS A 12 5.84 -18.79 1.24
N ARG A 13 6.06 -17.86 0.32
CA ARG A 13 6.68 -18.10 -0.97
C ARG A 13 7.57 -16.94 -1.38
N ALA A 14 8.61 -17.24 -2.16
CA ALA A 14 9.38 -16.21 -2.83
C ALA A 14 8.61 -15.70 -4.05
N VAL A 15 8.58 -14.38 -4.21
CA VAL A 15 8.14 -13.70 -5.43
C VAL A 15 9.36 -13.04 -6.04
N ILE A 16 9.76 -13.53 -7.21
CA ILE A 16 10.91 -13.02 -7.96
C ILE A 16 10.38 -11.94 -8.91
N ARG A 17 11.07 -10.81 -8.93
CA ARG A 17 10.81 -9.69 -9.84
C ARG A 17 12.05 -9.48 -10.70
N GLU A 18 12.01 -9.97 -11.93
CA GLU A 18 13.17 -9.93 -12.84
C GLU A 18 13.60 -8.50 -13.17
N ASN A 19 12.63 -7.56 -13.21
CA ASN A 19 12.86 -6.16 -13.59
C ASN A 19 13.07 -5.21 -12.38
N ALA A 20 13.18 -5.72 -11.15
CA ALA A 20 13.38 -4.86 -9.99
C ALA A 20 14.85 -4.52 -9.80
N GLU A 21 15.18 -3.22 -9.68
CA GLU A 21 16.55 -2.74 -9.52
C GLU A 21 17.15 -3.10 -8.15
N THR A 22 16.34 -3.21 -7.09
CA THR A 22 16.86 -3.35 -5.72
C THR A 22 16.49 -4.63 -5.00
N THR A 23 15.24 -5.04 -5.04
CA THR A 23 14.80 -6.27 -4.34
C THR A 23 14.21 -7.24 -5.34
N LYS A 24 15.09 -8.02 -5.97
CA LYS A 24 14.68 -9.03 -6.97
C LYS A 24 13.82 -10.14 -6.36
N MET A 25 13.99 -10.46 -5.08
CA MET A 25 13.23 -11.48 -4.39
C MET A 25 12.51 -10.91 -3.16
N ARG A 26 11.20 -11.14 -3.06
CA ARG A 26 10.42 -10.84 -1.86
C ARG A 26 9.79 -12.10 -1.32
N ILE A 27 9.85 -12.29 -0.01
CA ILE A 27 9.12 -13.36 0.67
C ILE A 27 7.74 -12.81 1.01
N VAL A 28 6.70 -13.50 0.53
CA VAL A 28 5.29 -13.18 0.80
C VAL A 28 4.74 -14.22 1.76
N TYR A 29 4.24 -13.79 2.90
CA TYR A 29 3.58 -14.60 3.92
C TYR A 29 2.08 -14.55 3.70
N ASP A 30 1.42 -15.73 3.62
CA ASP A 30 0.00 -15.82 3.31
C ASP A 30 -0.81 -16.21 4.56
N ALA A 31 -1.22 -15.22 5.34
CA ALA A 31 -2.06 -15.41 6.51
C ALA A 31 -3.54 -15.74 6.17
N SER A 32 -3.91 -15.68 4.88
CA SER A 32 -5.25 -16.06 4.40
C SER A 32 -5.31 -17.48 3.86
N ALA A 33 -4.14 -18.17 3.78
CA ALA A 33 -4.10 -19.58 3.40
C ALA A 33 -4.83 -20.45 4.41
N ARG A 34 -5.54 -21.46 3.92
CA ARG A 34 -6.25 -22.45 4.72
C ARG A 34 -5.60 -23.83 4.56
N ALA A 35 -5.59 -24.63 5.61
CA ALA A 35 -5.07 -25.99 5.56
C ALA A 35 -5.95 -26.92 4.69
N ASN A 36 -7.27 -26.64 4.66
CA ASN A 36 -8.28 -27.30 3.81
C ASN A 36 -9.51 -26.39 3.69
N ASP A 37 -10.51 -26.78 2.92
CA ASP A 37 -11.70 -25.96 2.61
C ASP A 37 -12.54 -25.60 3.85
N THR A 38 -12.45 -26.36 4.94
CA THR A 38 -13.22 -26.16 6.16
C THR A 38 -12.42 -25.54 7.29
N ALA A 39 -11.09 -25.51 7.20
CA ALA A 39 -10.24 -24.92 8.22
C ALA A 39 -10.23 -23.38 8.10
N PRO A 40 -10.27 -22.64 9.22
CA PRO A 40 -10.11 -21.19 9.16
C PRO A 40 -8.68 -20.81 8.81
N SER A 41 -8.50 -19.69 8.12
CA SER A 41 -7.20 -19.05 7.95
C SER A 41 -6.80 -18.29 9.22
N LEU A 42 -5.51 -17.92 9.33
CA LEU A 42 -5.08 -17.08 10.45
C LEU A 42 -5.84 -15.75 10.50
N ASN A 43 -6.03 -15.10 9.35
CA ASN A 43 -6.75 -13.82 9.29
C ASN A 43 -8.22 -13.91 9.73
N GLU A 44 -8.87 -15.06 9.58
CA GLU A 44 -10.22 -15.29 10.08
C GLU A 44 -10.26 -15.53 11.60
N CYS A 45 -9.15 -15.93 12.19
CA CYS A 45 -8.99 -16.11 13.64
C CYS A 45 -8.53 -14.85 14.38
N LEU A 46 -8.08 -13.82 13.65
CA LEU A 46 -7.57 -12.56 14.20
C LEU A 46 -8.64 -11.47 14.13
N ASP A 47 -8.78 -10.71 15.21
CA ASP A 47 -9.58 -9.49 15.20
C ASP A 47 -8.84 -8.40 14.43
N ALA A 48 -9.47 -7.83 13.41
CA ALA A 48 -8.88 -6.77 12.60
C ALA A 48 -8.68 -5.44 13.35
N GLY A 49 -9.36 -5.27 14.50
CA GLY A 49 -9.35 -4.04 15.26
C GLY A 49 -10.22 -2.93 14.65
N LEU A 50 -10.13 -1.74 15.23
CA LEU A 50 -10.86 -0.57 14.78
C LEU A 50 -10.24 0.01 13.50
N LEU A 51 -11.07 0.62 12.67
CA LEU A 51 -10.60 1.36 11.49
C LEU A 51 -10.04 2.73 11.91
N LEU A 52 -8.73 2.79 12.18
CA LEU A 52 -8.03 4.01 12.58
C LEU A 52 -7.48 4.83 11.39
N GLN A 53 -7.62 4.30 10.19
CA GLN A 53 -7.11 4.94 8.98
C GLN A 53 -7.97 6.13 8.56
N ASN A 54 -7.32 7.18 8.09
CA ASN A 54 -8.02 8.25 7.39
C ASN A 54 -8.66 7.73 6.09
N GLN A 55 -9.68 8.44 5.65
CA GLN A 55 -10.28 8.15 4.34
C GLN A 55 -9.33 8.58 3.23
N LEU A 56 -8.99 7.66 2.33
CA LEU A 56 -8.03 7.89 1.24
C LEU A 56 -8.34 9.16 0.43
N TRP A 57 -9.60 9.34 0.03
CA TRP A 57 -10.02 10.51 -0.74
C TRP A 57 -9.79 11.81 0.04
N LYS A 58 -10.02 11.82 1.38
CA LYS A 58 -9.81 12.99 2.23
C LYS A 58 -8.33 13.37 2.26
N VAL A 59 -7.43 12.41 2.48
CA VAL A 59 -5.97 12.64 2.50
C VAL A 59 -5.51 13.19 1.15
N LEU A 60 -5.94 12.56 0.04
CA LEU A 60 -5.60 13.01 -1.31
C LEU A 60 -6.10 14.43 -1.61
N VAL A 61 -7.34 14.76 -1.21
CA VAL A 61 -7.91 16.11 -1.43
C VAL A 61 -7.21 17.13 -0.56
N CYS A 62 -6.99 16.84 0.73
CA CYS A 62 -6.31 17.79 1.63
C CYS A 62 -4.89 18.10 1.14
N ALA A 63 -4.16 17.12 0.63
CA ALA A 63 -2.83 17.33 0.07
C ALA A 63 -2.81 18.32 -1.12
N ARG A 64 -3.94 18.55 -1.80
CA ARG A 64 -4.05 19.51 -2.92
C ARG A 64 -4.25 20.95 -2.49
N PHE A 65 -4.45 21.22 -1.21
CA PHE A 65 -4.54 22.60 -0.69
C PHE A 65 -3.17 23.22 -0.36
N TYR A 66 -2.10 22.44 -0.37
CA TYR A 66 -0.74 22.95 -0.20
C TYR A 66 -0.17 23.42 -1.55
N ALA A 67 0.38 24.63 -1.58
CA ALA A 67 1.14 25.10 -2.74
C ALA A 67 2.43 24.28 -2.93
N VAL A 68 3.04 23.83 -1.82
CA VAL A 68 4.19 22.94 -1.79
C VAL A 68 3.80 21.68 -1.04
N ALA A 69 3.56 20.60 -1.80
CA ALA A 69 3.20 19.29 -1.27
C ALA A 69 4.45 18.45 -0.99
N ILE A 70 4.40 17.67 0.07
CA ILE A 70 5.40 16.64 0.43
C ILE A 70 4.71 15.31 0.67
N ALA A 71 5.34 14.24 0.25
CA ALA A 71 4.92 12.88 0.53
C ALA A 71 6.13 12.07 1.00
N GLY A 72 5.95 11.28 2.07
CA GLY A 72 6.98 10.40 2.63
C GLY A 72 6.36 9.08 3.06
N ASP A 73 7.18 8.03 3.13
CA ASP A 73 6.79 6.66 3.48
C ASP A 73 7.52 6.25 4.77
N ILE A 74 6.88 5.48 5.65
CA ILE A 74 7.55 4.91 6.83
C ILE A 74 8.28 3.64 6.43
N HIS A 75 9.61 3.63 6.58
CA HIS A 75 10.45 2.49 6.24
C HIS A 75 10.03 1.23 7.02
N LYS A 76 9.58 0.20 6.28
CA LYS A 76 9.15 -1.10 6.86
C LYS A 76 8.18 -0.95 8.03
N ALA A 77 7.19 -0.06 7.92
CA ALA A 77 6.31 0.40 9.01
C ALA A 77 5.80 -0.71 9.93
N PHE A 78 5.19 -1.78 9.38
CA PHE A 78 4.67 -2.89 10.19
C PHE A 78 5.77 -3.61 10.97
N LEU A 79 6.96 -3.76 10.37
CA LEU A 79 8.10 -4.42 11.03
C LEU A 79 8.73 -3.58 12.15
N GLN A 80 8.28 -2.34 12.37
CA GLN A 80 8.66 -1.52 13.53
C GLN A 80 7.73 -1.75 14.73
N VAL A 81 6.55 -2.35 14.52
CA VAL A 81 5.57 -2.59 15.59
C VAL A 81 5.80 -3.95 16.24
N ARG A 82 6.27 -3.94 17.49
CA ARG A 82 6.60 -5.15 18.23
C ARG A 82 5.34 -5.85 18.73
N ILE A 83 5.25 -7.16 18.52
CA ILE A 83 4.16 -8.02 19.04
C ILE A 83 4.52 -8.53 20.43
N ARG A 84 3.52 -8.60 21.31
CA ARG A 84 3.66 -9.18 22.64
C ARG A 84 4.16 -10.63 22.55
N GLU A 85 4.98 -11.04 23.48
CA GLU A 85 5.61 -12.36 23.43
C GLU A 85 4.59 -13.51 23.42
N GLU A 86 3.51 -13.35 24.17
CA GLU A 86 2.42 -14.31 24.30
C GLU A 86 1.64 -14.55 22.99
N ASP A 87 1.67 -13.58 22.05
CA ASP A 87 0.96 -13.64 20.76
C ASP A 87 1.85 -14.07 19.59
N ARG A 88 3.18 -14.12 19.78
CA ARG A 88 4.13 -14.40 18.69
C ARG A 88 4.03 -15.82 18.13
N ASP A 89 3.53 -16.76 18.90
CA ASP A 89 3.41 -18.15 18.45
C ASP A 89 2.35 -18.35 17.37
N THR A 90 1.47 -17.35 17.17
CA THR A 90 0.56 -17.28 16.01
C THR A 90 1.27 -16.87 14.71
N LEU A 91 2.49 -16.37 14.80
CA LEU A 91 3.27 -15.82 13.69
C LEU A 91 4.51 -16.69 13.39
N ARG A 92 4.36 -17.99 13.47
CA ARG A 92 5.41 -18.95 13.13
C ARG A 92 5.45 -19.22 11.64
N PHE A 93 6.61 -19.64 11.16
CA PHE A 93 6.79 -20.16 9.80
C PHE A 93 7.95 -21.16 9.78
N HIS A 94 7.95 -22.04 8.80
CA HIS A 94 9.02 -22.99 8.60
C HIS A 94 10.11 -22.37 7.71
N TRP A 95 11.37 -22.57 8.07
CA TRP A 95 12.50 -22.14 7.29
C TRP A 95 13.42 -23.32 7.00
N ILE A 96 13.74 -23.52 5.73
CA ILE A 96 14.67 -24.56 5.29
C ILE A 96 16.03 -23.90 5.15
N ASN A 97 17.05 -24.47 5.83
CA ASN A 97 18.42 -24.06 5.60
C ASN A 97 18.89 -24.59 4.24
N THR A 98 19.37 -23.72 3.36
CA THR A 98 19.85 -24.12 2.02
C THR A 98 21.10 -25.01 2.08
N GLU A 99 21.89 -24.90 3.15
CA GLU A 99 23.08 -25.74 3.36
C GLU A 99 22.74 -27.12 3.92
N TYR A 100 21.63 -27.23 4.66
CA TYR A 100 21.15 -28.46 5.28
C TYR A 100 19.63 -28.58 5.05
N PRO A 101 19.19 -28.97 3.82
CA PRO A 101 17.76 -28.97 3.45
C PRO A 101 16.88 -29.91 4.29
N GLU A 102 17.46 -30.91 4.93
CA GLU A 102 16.76 -31.83 5.85
C GLU A 102 16.43 -31.18 7.20
N GLN A 103 17.04 -30.04 7.52
CA GLN A 103 16.80 -29.32 8.77
C GLN A 103 15.76 -28.19 8.58
N VAL A 104 14.50 -28.55 8.83
CA VAL A 104 13.43 -27.55 8.90
C VAL A 104 13.42 -26.90 10.27
N ARG A 105 13.58 -25.58 10.31
CA ARG A 105 13.50 -24.78 11.54
C ARG A 105 12.16 -24.08 11.63
N ALA A 106 11.54 -24.09 12.80
CA ALA A 106 10.39 -23.25 13.12
C ALA A 106 10.92 -21.90 13.62
N LEU A 107 10.66 -20.84 12.88
CA LEU A 107 10.93 -19.47 13.26
C LEU A 107 9.63 -18.77 13.62
N ARG A 108 9.72 -17.66 14.38
CA ARG A 108 8.55 -16.82 14.68
C ARG A 108 8.89 -15.34 14.54
N PHE A 109 7.94 -14.57 14.05
CA PHE A 109 8.08 -13.13 14.01
C PHE A 109 7.94 -12.51 15.40
N THR A 110 8.69 -11.46 15.63
CA THR A 110 8.62 -10.64 16.84
C THR A 110 7.89 -9.33 16.62
N HIS A 111 7.61 -9.00 15.36
CA HIS A 111 6.97 -7.76 14.92
C HIS A 111 5.79 -8.07 14.00
N ALA A 112 4.93 -7.08 13.78
CA ALA A 112 3.79 -7.21 12.88
C ALA A 112 4.23 -7.44 11.43
N LEU A 113 3.38 -8.09 10.65
CA LEU A 113 3.64 -8.44 9.26
C LEU A 113 2.66 -7.75 8.33
N PHE A 114 3.08 -7.57 7.08
CA PHE A 114 2.16 -7.29 5.99
C PHE A 114 1.21 -8.47 5.79
N GLY A 115 -0.07 -8.19 5.50
CA GLY A 115 -1.07 -9.22 5.19
C GLY A 115 -1.79 -9.84 6.38
N LEU A 116 -1.47 -9.44 7.61
CA LEU A 116 -2.30 -9.78 8.78
C LEU A 116 -3.48 -8.80 8.89
N ALA A 117 -4.67 -9.31 9.22
CA ALA A 117 -5.87 -8.50 9.41
C ALA A 117 -5.69 -7.36 10.43
N PRO A 118 -5.07 -7.56 11.63
CA PRO A 118 -4.87 -6.49 12.60
C PRO A 118 -3.70 -5.54 12.32
N SER A 119 -2.82 -5.81 11.36
CA SER A 119 -1.62 -5.01 11.17
C SER A 119 -1.88 -3.52 10.93
N PRO A 120 -2.88 -3.11 10.12
CA PRO A 120 -3.19 -1.69 9.96
C PRO A 120 -3.66 -1.02 11.25
N PHE A 121 -4.45 -1.73 12.07
CA PHE A 121 -4.88 -1.24 13.38
C PHE A 121 -3.71 -1.09 14.35
N LEU A 122 -2.82 -2.08 14.43
CA LEU A 122 -1.65 -2.06 15.30
C LEU A 122 -0.70 -0.91 14.94
N LEU A 123 -0.43 -0.71 13.67
CA LEU A 123 0.40 0.41 13.18
C LEU A 123 -0.27 1.75 13.49
N GLY A 124 -1.54 1.91 13.11
CA GLY A 124 -2.30 3.13 13.36
C GLY A 124 -2.39 3.46 14.84
N GLY A 125 -2.64 2.48 15.70
CA GLY A 125 -2.69 2.64 17.15
C GLY A 125 -1.34 3.05 17.75
N ALA A 126 -0.23 2.44 17.29
CA ALA A 126 1.12 2.80 17.72
C ALA A 126 1.46 4.24 17.33
N ILE A 127 1.15 4.64 16.08
CA ILE A 127 1.38 6.01 15.61
C ILE A 127 0.52 7.00 16.40
N GLN A 128 -0.79 6.77 16.53
CA GLN A 128 -1.69 7.68 17.27
C GLN A 128 -1.28 7.85 18.73
N HIS A 129 -0.90 6.76 19.39
CA HIS A 129 -0.40 6.82 20.76
C HIS A 129 0.87 7.68 20.85
N HIS A 130 1.84 7.46 19.96
CA HIS A 130 3.06 8.25 19.93
C HIS A 130 2.79 9.74 19.63
N LEU A 131 1.92 10.04 18.67
CA LEU A 131 1.53 11.43 18.36
C LEU A 131 0.86 12.11 19.55
N SER A 132 0.05 11.39 20.34
CA SER A 132 -0.56 11.94 21.56
C SER A 132 0.48 12.37 22.61
N ILE A 133 1.60 11.65 22.71
CA ILE A 133 2.74 11.99 23.58
C ILE A 133 3.47 13.23 23.07
N CYS A 134 3.65 13.36 21.75
CA CYS A 134 4.37 14.48 21.14
C CYS A 134 3.52 15.75 21.00
N ARG A 135 2.20 15.66 21.10
CA ARG A 135 1.27 16.78 20.91
C ARG A 135 1.55 18.03 21.77
N PRO A 136 1.93 17.95 23.07
CA PRO A 136 2.24 19.12 23.86
C PRO A 136 3.39 19.96 23.29
N ASP A 137 4.40 19.28 22.71
CA ASP A 137 5.61 19.94 22.20
C ASP A 137 5.45 20.40 20.73
N TYR A 138 4.62 19.68 19.94
CA TYR A 138 4.47 19.89 18.47
C TYR A 138 3.00 19.94 18.03
N PRO A 139 2.14 20.80 18.62
CA PRO A 139 0.69 20.70 18.42
C PRO A 139 0.26 20.85 16.96
N GLU A 140 0.85 21.81 16.22
CA GLU A 140 0.51 22.05 14.81
C GLU A 140 0.95 20.90 13.90
N THR A 141 2.21 20.45 14.04
CA THR A 141 2.75 19.39 13.20
C THR A 141 2.07 18.04 13.47
N VAL A 142 1.71 17.77 14.73
CA VAL A 142 0.95 16.55 15.07
C VAL A 142 -0.42 16.58 14.40
N LEU A 143 -1.11 17.72 14.39
CA LEU A 143 -2.40 17.85 13.70
C LEU A 143 -2.27 17.63 12.18
N GLU A 144 -1.21 18.18 11.57
CA GLU A 144 -0.89 17.97 10.15
C GLU A 144 -0.61 16.50 9.85
N ILE A 145 0.21 15.84 10.68
CA ILE A 145 0.50 14.42 10.52
C ILE A 145 -0.78 13.58 10.64
N GLU A 146 -1.59 13.80 11.66
CA GLU A 146 -2.85 13.05 11.87
C GLU A 146 -3.80 13.19 10.68
N GLY A 147 -3.89 14.38 10.09
CA GLY A 147 -4.72 14.63 8.92
C GLY A 147 -4.17 14.03 7.63
N GLY A 148 -2.84 13.93 7.52
CA GLY A 148 -2.13 13.51 6.31
C GLY A 148 -1.69 12.06 6.25
N MET A 149 -1.77 11.30 7.35
CA MET A 149 -1.39 9.88 7.37
C MET A 149 -2.41 8.99 6.65
N TYR A 150 -1.92 8.10 5.82
CA TYR A 150 -2.68 6.98 5.26
C TYR A 150 -1.85 5.71 5.35
N VAL A 151 -2.16 4.86 6.32
CA VAL A 151 -1.43 3.63 6.70
C VAL A 151 0.03 3.96 7.04
N ASP A 152 0.95 3.81 6.10
CA ASP A 152 2.39 4.03 6.21
C ASP A 152 2.88 5.26 5.40
N ASP A 153 2.01 5.88 4.61
CA ASP A 153 2.31 7.10 3.85
C ASP A 153 1.88 8.36 4.61
N LEU A 154 2.73 9.38 4.60
CA LEU A 154 2.43 10.74 5.08
C LEU A 154 2.34 11.70 3.89
N LEU A 155 1.19 12.34 3.73
CA LEU A 155 0.96 13.44 2.79
C LEU A 155 0.75 14.72 3.58
N SER A 156 1.56 15.74 3.33
CA SER A 156 1.47 17.04 3.98
C SER A 156 2.06 18.11 3.07
N GLY A 157 2.30 19.30 3.60
CA GLY A 157 2.90 20.39 2.82
C GLY A 157 2.79 21.73 3.50
N GLY A 158 2.94 22.79 2.72
CA GLY A 158 2.82 24.16 3.19
C GLY A 158 2.55 25.13 2.06
N GLN A 159 2.21 26.39 2.41
CA GLN A 159 2.02 27.43 1.40
C GLN A 159 3.36 27.96 0.86
N THR A 160 4.47 27.63 1.52
CA THR A 160 5.83 28.01 1.11
C THR A 160 6.77 26.82 1.29
N VAL A 161 7.88 26.81 0.55
CA VAL A 161 8.95 25.83 0.69
C VAL A 161 9.53 25.80 2.12
N GLY A 162 9.65 26.97 2.77
CA GLY A 162 10.11 27.07 4.16
C GLY A 162 9.19 26.34 5.12
N LYS A 163 7.87 26.52 5.01
CA LYS A 163 6.89 25.84 5.87
C LYS A 163 6.85 24.33 5.61
N ALA A 164 6.89 23.91 4.35
CA ALA A 164 6.94 22.50 4.00
C ALA A 164 8.23 21.81 4.52
N ARG A 165 9.38 22.52 4.47
CA ARG A 165 10.67 22.06 5.04
C ARG A 165 10.60 21.92 6.55
N GLU A 166 10.02 22.87 7.24
CA GLU A 166 9.80 22.83 8.70
C GLU A 166 8.95 21.61 9.07
N ILE A 167 7.80 21.42 8.43
CA ILE A 167 6.91 20.27 8.68
C ILE A 167 7.64 18.96 8.40
N LYS A 168 8.36 18.83 7.28
CA LYS A 168 9.18 17.66 6.96
C LYS A 168 10.20 17.36 8.06
N GLY A 169 10.95 18.37 8.51
CA GLY A 169 11.96 18.22 9.56
C GLY A 169 11.35 17.79 10.89
N THR A 170 10.30 18.47 11.34
CA THR A 170 9.62 18.17 12.60
C THR A 170 8.93 16.78 12.55
N ALA A 171 8.32 16.42 11.43
CA ALA A 171 7.73 15.08 11.27
C ALA A 171 8.80 13.97 11.38
N ARG A 172 9.97 14.15 10.76
CA ARG A 172 11.11 13.22 10.92
C ARG A 172 11.58 13.10 12.36
N GLU A 173 11.64 14.22 13.08
CA GLU A 173 11.99 14.22 14.51
C GLU A 173 10.95 13.46 15.35
N ILE A 174 9.67 13.75 15.17
CA ILE A 174 8.57 13.09 15.86
C ILE A 174 8.63 11.57 15.61
N PHE A 175 8.64 11.14 14.37
CA PHE A 175 8.68 9.72 14.02
C PHE A 175 9.98 9.04 14.48
N GLY A 176 11.12 9.75 14.41
CA GLY A 176 12.41 9.26 14.89
C GLY A 176 12.43 8.94 16.39
N LYS A 177 11.72 9.71 17.22
CA LYS A 177 11.54 9.45 18.67
C LYS A 177 10.86 8.09 18.95
N ALA A 178 10.05 7.59 18.01
CA ALA A 178 9.43 6.26 18.08
C ALA A 178 10.15 5.19 17.23
N SER A 179 11.38 5.47 16.80
CA SER A 179 12.15 4.61 15.89
C SER A 179 11.53 4.35 14.53
N PHE A 180 10.52 5.12 14.15
CA PHE A 180 10.01 5.14 12.79
C PHE A 180 10.89 6.05 11.92
N GLN A 181 11.31 5.56 10.76
CA GLN A 181 12.09 6.34 9.81
C GLN A 181 11.23 6.74 8.61
N LEU A 182 11.02 8.05 8.43
CA LEU A 182 10.39 8.57 7.22
C LEU A 182 11.44 8.69 6.11
N HIS A 183 11.14 8.13 4.93
CA HIS A 183 12.04 8.10 3.78
C HIS A 183 11.27 8.29 2.45
N LYS A 184 11.99 8.20 1.31
CA LYS A 184 11.43 8.32 -0.05
C LYS A 184 10.57 9.58 -0.23
N TRP A 185 11.10 10.70 0.23
CA TRP A 185 10.40 11.96 0.11
C TRP A 185 10.23 12.38 -1.35
N ASN A 186 8.99 12.74 -1.71
CA ASN A 186 8.61 13.34 -2.98
C ASN A 186 7.98 14.71 -2.73
N SER A 187 8.23 15.66 -3.65
CA SER A 187 7.68 17.01 -3.57
C SER A 187 7.57 17.63 -4.95
N ASN A 188 6.65 18.59 -5.15
CA ASN A 188 6.64 19.47 -6.31
C ASN A 188 7.71 20.59 -6.20
N ALA A 189 8.40 20.71 -5.04
CA ALA A 189 9.58 21.53 -4.87
C ALA A 189 10.83 20.66 -4.77
N ARG A 190 11.63 20.59 -5.85
CA ARG A 190 12.79 19.70 -5.99
C ARG A 190 13.78 19.77 -4.82
N GLU A 191 13.98 20.95 -4.24
CA GLU A 191 14.87 21.16 -3.09
C GLU A 191 14.43 20.43 -1.81
N LEU A 192 13.18 19.96 -1.73
CA LEU A 192 12.67 19.12 -0.64
C LEU A 192 12.82 17.63 -0.90
N GLU A 193 13.17 17.23 -2.12
CA GLU A 193 13.47 15.82 -2.47
C GLU A 193 14.92 15.46 -2.21
N VAL A 194 15.80 16.47 -2.14
CA VAL A 194 17.23 16.25 -1.93
C VAL A 194 17.47 15.75 -0.53
N THR A 195 17.70 14.53 -0.48
CA THR A 195 18.66 13.67 0.18
C THR A 195 18.79 13.70 1.68
N ASP A 196 18.52 12.56 2.21
CA ASP A 196 19.36 12.00 3.26
C ASP A 196 20.11 10.82 2.64
N THR A 197 21.31 11.10 2.16
CA THR A 197 22.17 10.22 1.39
C THR A 197 22.87 9.18 2.25
N VAL A 198 22.18 8.27 2.90
CA VAL A 198 22.86 7.13 3.52
C VAL A 198 22.25 5.77 3.13
N ASP A 199 20.99 5.69 2.66
CA ASP A 199 20.38 4.38 2.43
C ASP A 199 19.55 4.25 1.14
N ASP A 200 19.67 5.15 0.18
CA ASP A 200 18.85 5.10 -1.03
C ASP A 200 19.61 4.64 -2.28
N GLU A 201 20.12 3.41 -2.26
CA GLU A 201 20.50 2.70 -3.51
C GLU A 201 19.29 2.30 -4.36
N SER A 202 18.07 2.65 -3.94
CA SER A 202 16.83 2.22 -4.60
C SER A 202 15.99 3.37 -5.15
N GLY A 203 16.53 4.12 -6.08
CA GLY A 203 15.86 5.26 -6.72
C GLY A 203 14.57 4.97 -7.49
N VAL A 204 14.16 3.70 -7.65
CA VAL A 204 12.95 3.32 -8.40
C VAL A 204 12.06 2.42 -7.56
N THR A 205 10.89 2.96 -7.15
CA THR A 205 9.87 2.20 -6.41
C THR A 205 9.04 1.35 -7.38
N TYR A 206 8.53 0.18 -6.92
CA TYR A 206 7.61 -0.69 -7.66
C TYR A 206 6.43 0.04 -8.33
N ALA A 207 5.92 1.09 -7.71
CA ALA A 207 4.89 1.93 -8.30
C ALA A 207 5.40 2.74 -9.51
N LYS A 208 6.67 3.13 -9.55
CA LYS A 208 7.26 3.80 -10.74
C LYS A 208 7.31 2.84 -11.94
N GLU A 209 7.70 1.59 -11.72
CA GLU A 209 7.75 0.59 -12.81
C GLU A 209 6.35 0.21 -13.32
N GLN A 210 5.39 -0.02 -12.42
CA GLN A 210 4.02 -0.40 -12.82
C GLN A 210 3.26 0.72 -13.52
N LEU A 211 3.52 1.98 -13.18
CA LEU A 211 2.85 3.14 -13.76
C LEU A 211 3.57 3.70 -14.98
N GLY A 212 4.74 3.15 -15.34
CA GLY A 212 5.57 3.70 -16.44
C GLY A 212 5.95 5.16 -16.18
N ALA A 213 6.32 5.48 -14.92
CA ALA A 213 6.57 6.85 -14.49
C ALA A 213 7.77 7.44 -15.21
N LYS A 214 7.60 8.63 -15.79
CA LYS A 214 8.64 9.43 -16.43
C LYS A 214 9.48 10.17 -15.39
N PRO A 215 10.66 10.66 -15.72
CA PRO A 215 11.38 11.61 -14.88
C PRO A 215 10.45 12.76 -14.44
N GLY A 216 10.42 13.09 -13.15
CA GLY A 216 9.48 14.07 -12.59
C GLY A 216 8.11 13.52 -12.18
N GLU A 217 7.83 12.24 -12.40
CA GLU A 217 6.59 11.57 -11.94
C GLU A 217 6.86 10.59 -10.79
N CYS A 218 5.87 10.46 -9.89
CA CYS A 218 5.88 9.43 -8.87
C CYS A 218 4.45 8.90 -8.61
N ALA A 219 4.35 7.82 -7.83
CA ALA A 219 3.08 7.36 -7.31
C ALA A 219 2.73 8.11 -6.03
N LEU A 220 1.52 8.63 -5.95
CA LEU A 220 0.94 9.22 -4.76
C LEU A 220 -0.28 8.41 -4.37
N LEU A 221 -0.16 7.54 -3.37
CA LEU A 221 -1.20 6.61 -2.93
C LEU A 221 -1.86 5.86 -4.12
N GLY A 222 -1.04 5.41 -5.08
CA GLY A 222 -1.49 4.66 -6.26
C GLY A 222 -1.93 5.52 -7.47
N LEU A 223 -2.05 6.84 -7.33
CA LEU A 223 -2.26 7.77 -8.44
C LEU A 223 -0.93 8.24 -9.01
N ARG A 224 -0.90 8.56 -10.30
CA ARG A 224 0.28 9.16 -10.93
C ARG A 224 0.32 10.66 -10.65
N TRP A 225 1.37 11.12 -9.96
CA TRP A 225 1.61 12.54 -9.67
C TRP A 225 2.76 13.05 -10.54
N ASN A 226 2.47 14.01 -11.42
CA ASN A 226 3.48 14.80 -12.11
C ASN A 226 3.85 15.96 -11.21
N LYS A 227 5.08 15.95 -10.69
CA LYS A 227 5.56 16.92 -9.70
C LYS A 227 5.87 18.28 -10.31
N ASP A 228 6.31 18.31 -11.56
CA ASP A 228 6.66 19.56 -12.27
C ASP A 228 5.39 20.36 -12.64
N ALA A 229 4.34 19.68 -13.12
CA ALA A 229 3.06 20.30 -13.44
C ALA A 229 2.09 20.32 -12.24
N ASP A 230 2.46 19.69 -11.16
CA ASP A 230 1.64 19.44 -9.96
C ASP A 230 0.24 18.90 -10.28
N THR A 231 0.16 17.88 -11.12
CA THR A 231 -1.10 17.26 -11.54
C THR A 231 -1.18 15.80 -11.13
N ILE A 232 -2.37 15.37 -10.70
CA ILE A 232 -2.68 13.97 -10.39
C ILE A 232 -3.52 13.40 -11.53
N ALA A 233 -3.16 12.21 -12.02
CA ALA A 233 -3.83 11.57 -13.14
C ALA A 233 -4.30 10.16 -12.80
N VAL A 234 -5.51 9.82 -13.29
CA VAL A 234 -6.01 8.44 -13.36
C VAL A 234 -5.40 7.78 -14.59
N THR A 235 -4.78 6.61 -14.41
CA THR A 235 -4.16 5.86 -15.50
C THR A 235 -5.17 4.83 -16.02
N PHE A 236 -5.35 4.83 -17.36
CA PHE A 236 -6.14 3.82 -18.05
C PHE A 236 -5.20 2.76 -18.66
N PRO A 237 -5.50 1.46 -18.49
CA PRO A 237 -4.69 0.40 -19.06
C PRO A 237 -4.76 0.43 -20.60
N GLN A 238 -3.58 0.45 -21.24
CA GLN A 238 -3.46 0.49 -22.71
C GLN A 238 -3.53 -0.90 -23.36
N GLU A 239 -3.42 -1.96 -22.54
CA GLU A 239 -3.43 -3.34 -23.03
C GLU A 239 -4.78 -3.69 -23.67
N VAL A 240 -4.74 -4.45 -24.74
CA VAL A 240 -5.96 -5.01 -25.35
C VAL A 240 -6.50 -6.10 -24.43
N ALA A 241 -7.75 -5.94 -23.99
CA ALA A 241 -8.42 -6.96 -23.19
C ALA A 241 -8.98 -8.07 -24.07
N ALA A 242 -8.97 -9.31 -23.59
CA ALA A 242 -9.71 -10.39 -24.22
C ALA A 242 -11.21 -10.03 -24.26
N LEU A 243 -11.88 -10.34 -25.36
CA LEU A 243 -13.30 -10.06 -25.59
C LEU A 243 -14.21 -11.07 -24.85
N THR A 244 -13.97 -11.18 -23.54
CA THR A 244 -14.67 -12.09 -22.61
C THR A 244 -15.10 -11.33 -21.37
N LYS A 245 -16.00 -11.91 -20.57
CA LYS A 245 -16.40 -11.30 -19.27
C LYS A 245 -15.19 -11.04 -18.36
N ARG A 246 -14.25 -11.99 -18.30
CA ARG A 246 -13.02 -11.88 -17.51
C ARG A 246 -12.14 -10.75 -18.01
N GLY A 247 -11.99 -10.63 -19.32
CA GLY A 247 -11.16 -9.58 -19.93
C GLY A 247 -11.73 -8.18 -19.69
N ILE A 248 -13.06 -7.97 -19.86
CA ILE A 248 -13.71 -6.69 -19.56
C ILE A 248 -13.53 -6.34 -18.08
N LEU A 249 -13.87 -7.27 -17.17
CA LEU A 249 -13.75 -7.03 -15.74
C LEU A 249 -12.30 -6.68 -15.37
N GLY A 250 -11.34 -7.44 -15.87
CA GLY A 250 -9.93 -7.21 -15.60
C GLY A 250 -9.46 -5.83 -16.05
N LYS A 251 -9.88 -5.36 -17.22
CA LYS A 251 -9.51 -4.03 -17.72
C LYS A 251 -10.19 -2.91 -16.93
N VAL A 252 -11.48 -3.01 -16.65
CA VAL A 252 -12.22 -2.02 -15.85
C VAL A 252 -11.68 -1.94 -14.41
N ALA A 253 -11.36 -3.09 -13.81
CA ALA A 253 -10.81 -3.16 -12.45
C ALA A 253 -9.39 -2.56 -12.31
N LYS A 254 -8.62 -2.50 -13.40
CA LYS A 254 -7.30 -1.86 -13.41
C LYS A 254 -7.36 -0.32 -13.34
N VAL A 255 -8.52 0.30 -13.58
CA VAL A 255 -8.68 1.75 -13.50
C VAL A 255 -8.80 2.16 -12.04
N TYR A 256 -7.69 2.60 -11.46
CA TYR A 256 -7.66 3.09 -10.08
C TYR A 256 -8.15 4.54 -10.01
N ASN A 257 -9.33 4.75 -9.43
CA ASN A 257 -10.04 6.04 -9.43
C ASN A 257 -10.57 6.40 -8.02
N PRO A 258 -9.70 6.63 -7.02
CA PRO A 258 -10.10 6.87 -5.64
C PRO A 258 -10.84 8.21 -5.43
N LEU A 259 -10.63 9.18 -6.31
CA LEU A 259 -11.27 10.50 -6.26
C LEU A 259 -12.57 10.58 -7.11
N GLY A 260 -12.94 9.50 -7.79
CA GLY A 260 -14.15 9.48 -8.61
C GLY A 260 -14.08 10.28 -9.92
N GLN A 261 -12.96 10.89 -10.27
CA GLN A 261 -12.80 11.77 -11.45
C GLN A 261 -13.14 11.07 -12.77
N ALA A 262 -12.81 9.78 -12.88
CA ALA A 262 -13.11 8.94 -14.05
C ALA A 262 -14.40 8.12 -13.88
N ALA A 263 -15.30 8.48 -12.96
CA ALA A 263 -16.48 7.68 -12.62
C ALA A 263 -17.41 7.47 -13.82
N LEU A 264 -17.66 8.50 -14.62
CA LEU A 264 -18.52 8.40 -15.81
C LEU A 264 -17.94 7.44 -16.86
N LEU A 265 -16.63 7.50 -17.09
CA LEU A 265 -15.96 6.60 -18.04
C LEU A 265 -16.00 5.15 -17.53
N THR A 266 -15.64 4.93 -16.27
CA THR A 266 -15.66 3.59 -15.67
C THR A 266 -17.07 3.03 -15.54
N LEU A 267 -18.10 3.88 -15.39
CA LEU A 267 -19.50 3.47 -15.37
C LEU A 267 -19.90 2.79 -16.68
N VAL A 268 -19.53 3.35 -17.81
CA VAL A 268 -19.84 2.74 -19.13
C VAL A 268 -19.23 1.34 -19.23
N GLY A 269 -17.95 1.17 -18.88
CA GLY A 269 -17.31 -0.15 -18.82
C GLY A 269 -18.02 -1.14 -17.87
N LYS A 270 -18.48 -0.67 -16.70
CA LYS A 270 -19.25 -1.48 -15.76
C LYS A 270 -20.63 -1.87 -16.30
N LEU A 271 -21.29 -0.99 -17.06
CA LEU A 271 -22.56 -1.30 -17.70
C LEU A 271 -22.39 -2.38 -18.78
N ILE A 272 -21.36 -2.28 -19.62
CA ILE A 272 -21.03 -3.31 -20.61
C ILE A 272 -20.75 -4.65 -19.91
N TYR A 273 -19.99 -4.64 -18.81
CA TYR A 273 -19.75 -5.85 -18.01
C TYR A 273 -21.05 -6.43 -17.43
N ARG A 274 -21.93 -5.61 -16.88
CA ARG A 274 -23.25 -6.04 -16.38
C ARG A 274 -24.05 -6.75 -17.48
N ASP A 275 -24.11 -6.15 -18.67
CA ASP A 275 -24.85 -6.70 -19.79
C ASP A 275 -24.24 -8.02 -20.29
N ALA A 276 -22.90 -8.14 -20.25
CA ALA A 276 -22.20 -9.40 -20.48
C ALA A 276 -22.56 -10.49 -19.45
N CYS A 277 -22.75 -10.12 -18.19
CA CYS A 277 -23.16 -11.04 -17.13
C CYS A 277 -24.61 -11.53 -17.35
N GLN A 278 -25.51 -10.67 -17.84
CA GLN A 278 -26.91 -11.03 -18.13
C GLN A 278 -27.04 -12.10 -19.22
N GLN A 279 -26.07 -12.21 -20.13
CA GLN A 279 -26.04 -13.27 -21.16
C GLN A 279 -25.78 -14.66 -20.60
N LYS A 280 -25.46 -14.82 -19.29
CA LYS A 280 -25.25 -16.11 -18.60
C LYS A 280 -24.23 -17.06 -19.25
N LYS A 281 -23.36 -16.57 -20.13
CA LYS A 281 -22.26 -17.35 -20.73
C LYS A 281 -21.18 -17.66 -19.70
N ALA A 282 -20.27 -18.58 -20.00
CA ALA A 282 -19.07 -18.85 -19.18
C ALA A 282 -18.14 -17.64 -19.10
N TRP A 283 -17.23 -17.61 -18.12
CA TRP A 283 -16.32 -16.50 -17.87
C TRP A 283 -15.43 -16.13 -19.04
N ASP A 284 -14.94 -17.16 -19.75
CA ASP A 284 -14.00 -17.05 -20.86
C ASP A 284 -14.64 -17.28 -22.22
N ALA A 285 -15.99 -17.32 -22.28
CA ALA A 285 -16.73 -17.38 -23.54
C ALA A 285 -16.73 -16.01 -24.23
N ASP A 286 -16.66 -16.03 -25.57
CA ASP A 286 -16.70 -14.85 -26.39
C ASP A 286 -17.98 -14.01 -26.16
N LEU A 287 -17.81 -12.69 -26.15
CA LEU A 287 -18.91 -11.74 -26.09
C LEU A 287 -19.77 -11.81 -27.36
N SER A 288 -21.01 -11.33 -27.25
CA SER A 288 -21.85 -11.11 -28.45
C SER A 288 -21.27 -9.96 -29.30
N LYS A 289 -21.57 -10.00 -30.60
CA LYS A 289 -21.09 -8.95 -31.54
C LYS A 289 -21.50 -7.54 -31.14
N GLU A 290 -22.68 -7.40 -30.52
CA GLU A 290 -23.18 -6.11 -30.02
C GLU A 290 -22.34 -5.59 -28.87
N LEU A 291 -22.01 -6.47 -27.90
CA LEU A 291 -21.17 -6.09 -26.76
C LEU A 291 -19.73 -5.81 -27.18
N VAL A 292 -19.19 -6.53 -28.16
CA VAL A 292 -17.89 -6.24 -28.74
C VAL A 292 -17.84 -4.82 -29.30
N LYS A 293 -18.85 -4.43 -30.11
CA LYS A 293 -18.92 -3.06 -30.63
C LYS A 293 -18.98 -2.01 -29.52
N CYS A 294 -19.80 -2.23 -28.48
CA CYS A 294 -19.88 -1.31 -27.33
C CYS A 294 -18.54 -1.21 -26.62
N TRP A 295 -17.84 -2.33 -26.48
CA TRP A 295 -16.53 -2.39 -25.81
C TRP A 295 -15.41 -1.70 -26.61
N GLU A 296 -15.40 -1.86 -27.93
CA GLU A 296 -14.45 -1.20 -28.82
C GLU A 296 -14.62 0.33 -28.89
N MET A 297 -15.85 0.82 -28.63
CA MET A 297 -16.14 2.26 -28.53
C MET A 297 -15.73 2.85 -27.17
N TRP A 298 -15.68 2.03 -26.12
CA TRP A 298 -15.27 2.44 -24.79
C TRP A 298 -13.77 2.49 -24.65
#